data_08b03b20d46bc4b93e813cd89c6bf6ed
#
_entry.id   08b03b20d46bc4b93e813cd89c6bf6ed
#
_cell.length_a   1.000
_cell.length_b   1.000
_cell.length_c   1.000
_cell.angle_alpha   90.00
_cell.angle_beta   90.00
_cell.angle_gamma   90.00
#
_symmetry.space_group_name_H-M   'P 1'
#
loop_
_entity.id
_entity.type
_entity.pdbx_description
1 polymer ?
#
loop_
_entity_poly.entity_id
_entity_poly.type
_entity_poly.pdbx_seq_one_letter_code
_entity_poly.pdbx_strand_id
1 'polypeptide(L)'
;MWGVFPIFFKIIDSVGAVEILAHRIIWSAVILFILLKFRNKIINVKRLLKIKKVALTLFVTGILIASNWGIFIHAVNQNQILATSLGYFINPLFSILLGAIILKEKLNTTLKISIFIVFIAICIQIYSLGSLPFISLVLPLSFALYGLIRKKVSIPTFEGLFIETLLLVPIALIYILYLWFNSHSKFGFELNGLLLFLSGFITIIPLLTFNASTKYLKLSTIGFLQYISPSLSLLIAIFMYNETLDSYKLISFILIWISLVIAGISGLWRKNG
;
A
#
# COMPACT_ATOMS: atom_id res chain seq x y z
N MET A 1 3.47 -7.20 -6.54
CA MET A 1 4.60 -6.66 -5.78
C MET A 1 4.33 -6.70 -4.26
N TRP A 2 3.33 -5.99 -3.73
CA TRP A 2 3.05 -6.01 -2.27
C TRP A 2 2.80 -7.40 -1.68
N GLY A 3 2.25 -8.34 -2.45
CA GLY A 3 2.00 -9.71 -1.99
C GLY A 3 3.25 -10.52 -1.61
N VAL A 4 4.44 -10.09 -2.05
CA VAL A 4 5.72 -10.72 -1.67
C VAL A 4 6.43 -10.02 -0.51
N PHE A 5 5.88 -8.93 0.01
CA PHE A 5 6.46 -8.19 1.14
C PHE A 5 6.63 -8.99 2.42
N PRO A 6 5.77 -9.96 2.75
CA PRO A 6 5.99 -10.80 3.93
C PRO A 6 7.39 -11.43 3.97
N ILE A 7 7.92 -11.83 2.81
CA ILE A 7 9.28 -12.41 2.72
C ILE A 7 10.32 -11.40 3.17
N PHE A 8 10.24 -10.17 2.64
CA PHE A 8 11.20 -9.10 2.98
C PHE A 8 11.15 -8.73 4.47
N PHE A 9 9.93 -8.52 5.01
CA PHE A 9 9.78 -8.14 6.41
C PHE A 9 10.16 -9.25 7.38
N LYS A 10 10.03 -10.52 6.97
CA LYS A 10 10.50 -11.65 7.77
C LYS A 10 12.02 -11.71 7.86
N ILE A 11 12.73 -11.31 6.81
CA ILE A 11 14.20 -11.28 6.80
C ILE A 11 14.74 -10.13 7.69
N ILE A 12 14.00 -9.02 7.81
CA ILE A 12 14.42 -7.81 8.55
C ILE A 12 13.69 -7.65 9.90
N ASP A 13 13.14 -8.72 10.46
CA ASP A 13 12.33 -8.68 11.69
C ASP A 13 13.10 -8.25 12.95
N SER A 14 14.45 -8.33 12.91
CA SER A 14 15.33 -7.85 13.97
C SER A 14 15.38 -6.32 14.10
N VAL A 15 14.86 -5.57 13.12
CA VAL A 15 14.87 -4.10 13.10
C VAL A 15 13.51 -3.55 13.51
N GLY A 16 13.52 -2.52 14.36
CA GLY A 16 12.29 -1.87 14.82
C GLY A 16 11.46 -1.27 13.69
N ALA A 17 10.14 -1.38 13.78
CA ALA A 17 9.19 -0.94 12.75
C ALA A 17 9.38 0.53 12.33
N VAL A 18 9.60 1.42 13.29
CA VAL A 18 9.76 2.86 13.03
C VAL A 18 11.12 3.15 12.37
N GLU A 19 12.16 2.39 12.71
CA GLU A 19 13.48 2.48 12.05
C GLU A 19 13.37 2.06 10.58
N ILE A 20 12.71 0.94 10.30
CA ILE A 20 12.43 0.49 8.93
C ILE A 20 11.67 1.58 8.16
N LEU A 21 10.62 2.16 8.75
CA LEU A 21 9.82 3.21 8.13
C LEU A 21 10.67 4.46 7.83
N ALA A 22 11.49 4.90 8.77
CA ALA A 22 12.36 6.06 8.59
C ALA A 22 13.36 5.85 7.45
N HIS A 23 14.02 4.69 7.40
CA HIS A 23 14.92 4.34 6.29
C HIS A 23 14.19 4.25 4.95
N ARG A 24 12.99 3.69 4.90
CA ARG A 24 12.15 3.66 3.69
C ARG A 24 11.88 5.06 3.15
N ILE A 25 11.59 6.04 4.03
CA ILE A 25 11.35 7.43 3.64
C ILE A 25 12.65 8.06 3.11
N ILE A 26 13.74 7.95 3.87
CA ILE A 26 15.03 8.58 3.51
C ILE A 26 15.57 8.01 2.21
N TRP A 27 15.69 6.69 2.10
CA TRP A 27 16.23 6.05 0.90
C TRP A 27 15.34 6.25 -0.33
N SER A 28 14.02 6.27 -0.14
CA SER A 28 13.10 6.63 -1.23
C SER A 28 13.36 8.06 -1.71
N ALA A 29 13.51 9.02 -0.81
CA ALA A 29 13.81 10.40 -1.19
C ALA A 29 15.15 10.51 -1.94
N VAL A 30 16.20 9.85 -1.46
CA VAL A 30 17.53 9.85 -2.10
C VAL A 30 17.48 9.26 -3.51
N ILE A 31 16.87 8.07 -3.65
CA ILE A 31 16.77 7.39 -4.96
C ILE A 31 15.94 8.22 -5.94
N LEU A 32 14.79 8.74 -5.51
CA LEU A 32 13.94 9.58 -6.35
C LEU A 32 14.63 10.89 -6.72
N PHE A 33 15.39 11.51 -5.82
CA PHE A 33 16.20 12.70 -6.12
C PHE A 33 17.19 12.41 -7.26
N ILE A 34 17.94 11.33 -7.14
CA ILE A 34 18.91 10.89 -8.16
C ILE A 34 18.22 10.69 -9.50
N LEU A 35 17.10 9.93 -9.52
CA LEU A 35 16.32 9.67 -10.75
C LEU A 35 15.78 10.96 -11.38
N LEU A 36 15.26 11.89 -10.58
CA LEU A 36 14.75 13.17 -11.06
C LEU A 36 15.85 14.09 -11.57
N LYS A 37 17.03 14.05 -10.96
CA LYS A 37 18.22 14.78 -11.42
C LYS A 37 18.65 14.28 -12.80
N PHE A 38 18.79 12.97 -13.00
CA PHE A 38 19.12 12.37 -14.29
C PHE A 38 18.07 12.66 -15.37
N ARG A 39 16.80 12.81 -14.98
CA ARG A 39 15.70 13.16 -15.90
C ARG A 39 15.51 14.66 -16.12
N ASN A 40 16.34 15.51 -15.55
CA ASN A 40 16.22 16.97 -15.57
C ASN A 40 14.84 17.49 -15.08
N LYS A 41 14.23 16.80 -14.09
CA LYS A 41 12.87 17.13 -13.58
C LYS A 41 12.87 17.85 -12.23
N ILE A 42 14.02 18.16 -11.64
CA ILE A 42 14.11 18.90 -10.37
C ILE A 42 13.46 20.28 -10.43
N ILE A 43 13.51 20.95 -11.58
CA ILE A 43 12.85 22.24 -11.79
C ILE A 43 11.34 22.12 -11.60
N ASN A 44 10.74 21.03 -12.08
CA ASN A 44 9.30 20.77 -11.89
C ASN A 44 8.95 20.60 -10.41
N VAL A 45 9.80 19.89 -9.64
CA VAL A 45 9.63 19.75 -8.18
C VAL A 45 9.58 21.12 -7.51
N LYS A 46 10.56 21.99 -7.81
CA LYS A 46 10.61 23.36 -7.26
C LYS A 46 9.35 24.16 -7.60
N ARG A 47 8.83 24.03 -8.83
CA ARG A 47 7.57 24.68 -9.24
C ARG A 47 6.37 24.16 -8.45
N LEU A 48 6.25 22.82 -8.29
CA LEU A 48 5.15 22.21 -7.57
C LEU A 48 5.15 22.59 -6.09
N LEU A 49 6.31 22.64 -5.44
CA LEU A 49 6.44 23.04 -4.03
C LEU A 49 6.03 24.51 -3.79
N LYS A 50 6.18 25.41 -4.78
CA LYS A 50 5.73 26.80 -4.67
C LYS A 50 4.20 26.92 -4.65
N ILE A 51 3.47 25.92 -5.16
CA ILE A 51 2.00 25.90 -5.14
C ILE A 51 1.54 25.33 -3.82
N LYS A 52 1.22 26.20 -2.84
CA LYS A 52 0.83 25.81 -1.47
C LYS A 52 -0.21 24.68 -1.42
N LYS A 53 -1.25 24.75 -2.27
CA LYS A 53 -2.29 23.70 -2.32
C LYS A 53 -1.72 22.34 -2.73
N VAL A 54 -0.80 22.30 -3.68
CA VAL A 54 -0.14 21.05 -4.13
C VAL A 54 0.76 20.50 -3.03
N ALA A 55 1.62 21.35 -2.44
CA ALA A 55 2.52 20.95 -1.36
C ALA A 55 1.74 20.41 -0.16
N LEU A 56 0.66 21.08 0.27
CA LEU A 56 -0.19 20.62 1.35
C LEU A 56 -0.88 19.29 1.02
N THR A 57 -1.40 19.14 -0.21
CA THR A 57 -2.03 17.88 -0.63
C THR A 57 -1.03 16.73 -0.61
N LEU A 58 0.20 16.94 -1.11
CA LEU A 58 1.25 15.92 -1.10
C LEU A 58 1.79 15.64 0.31
N PHE A 59 1.79 16.62 1.19
CA PHE A 59 2.10 16.41 2.62
C PHE A 59 1.05 15.50 3.28
N VAL A 60 -0.24 15.78 3.05
CA VAL A 60 -1.33 14.94 3.58
C VAL A 60 -1.26 13.52 3.02
N THR A 61 -1.03 13.35 1.70
CA THR A 61 -0.87 12.00 1.12
C THR A 61 0.39 11.30 1.64
N GLY A 62 1.48 12.02 1.86
CA GLY A 62 2.69 11.51 2.50
C GLY A 62 2.42 10.99 3.91
N ILE A 63 1.70 11.77 4.74
CA ILE A 63 1.29 11.33 6.09
C ILE A 63 0.39 10.10 6.01
N LEU A 64 -0.61 10.08 5.14
CA LEU A 64 -1.53 8.94 5.00
C LEU A 64 -0.77 7.65 4.70
N ILE A 65 0.16 7.67 3.75
CA ILE A 65 0.89 6.46 3.37
C ILE A 65 1.94 6.07 4.41
N ALA A 66 2.62 7.03 5.04
CA ALA A 66 3.58 6.75 6.10
C ALA A 66 2.89 6.19 7.36
N SER A 67 1.75 6.77 7.76
CA SER A 67 0.94 6.26 8.87
C SER A 67 0.41 4.84 8.58
N ASN A 68 -0.07 4.60 7.35
CA ASN A 68 -0.51 3.28 6.91
C ASN A 68 0.61 2.24 7.11
N TRP A 69 1.82 2.53 6.63
CA TRP A 69 2.95 1.62 6.78
C TRP A 69 3.42 1.48 8.22
N GLY A 70 3.47 2.57 8.98
CA GLY A 70 3.84 2.54 10.39
C GLY A 70 2.90 1.65 11.19
N ILE A 71 1.58 1.81 11.00
CA ILE A 71 0.55 0.96 11.64
C ILE A 71 0.71 -0.49 11.21
N PHE A 72 0.94 -0.75 9.93
CA PHE A 72 1.14 -2.10 9.41
C PHE A 72 2.35 -2.79 10.07
N ILE A 73 3.52 -2.15 10.03
CA ILE A 73 4.75 -2.73 10.57
C ILE A 73 4.61 -2.92 12.09
N HIS A 74 4.03 -1.93 12.79
CA HIS A 74 3.75 -2.04 14.23
C HIS A 74 2.84 -3.24 14.54
N ALA A 75 1.77 -3.41 13.78
CA ALA A 75 0.84 -4.54 13.98
C ALA A 75 1.50 -5.90 13.74
N VAL A 76 2.38 -6.00 12.72
CA VAL A 76 3.16 -7.22 12.48
C VAL A 76 4.09 -7.52 13.64
N ASN A 77 4.79 -6.50 14.18
CA ASN A 77 5.69 -6.65 15.33
C ASN A 77 4.93 -7.02 16.63
N GLN A 78 3.65 -6.65 16.74
CA GLN A 78 2.78 -7.03 17.85
C GLN A 78 2.06 -8.38 17.64
N ASN A 79 2.47 -9.17 16.64
CA ASN A 79 1.84 -10.43 16.26
C ASN A 79 0.34 -10.31 15.91
N GLN A 80 -0.11 -9.11 15.46
CA GLN A 80 -1.48 -8.85 15.01
C GLN A 80 -1.62 -9.07 13.49
N ILE A 81 -0.98 -10.13 12.97
CA ILE A 81 -0.92 -10.42 11.53
C ILE A 81 -2.34 -10.69 10.98
N LEU A 82 -3.20 -11.35 11.75
CA LEU A 82 -4.60 -11.57 11.33
C LEU A 82 -5.36 -10.27 11.09
N ALA A 83 -5.16 -9.25 11.94
CA ALA A 83 -5.79 -7.94 11.78
C ALA A 83 -5.29 -7.22 10.51
N THR A 84 -4.00 -7.31 10.21
CA THR A 84 -3.43 -6.73 8.97
C THR A 84 -3.91 -7.49 7.73
N SER A 85 -4.00 -8.80 7.80
CA SER A 85 -4.50 -9.64 6.72
C SER A 85 -5.95 -9.28 6.36
N LEU A 86 -6.83 -9.14 7.37
CA LEU A 86 -8.20 -8.69 7.16
C LEU A 86 -8.23 -7.28 6.53
N GLY A 87 -7.38 -6.36 6.99
CA GLY A 87 -7.26 -5.03 6.39
C GLY A 87 -6.93 -5.07 4.89
N TYR A 88 -6.03 -5.95 4.47
CA TYR A 88 -5.72 -6.12 3.05
C TYR A 88 -6.87 -6.69 2.23
N PHE A 89 -7.74 -7.50 2.82
CA PHE A 89 -8.97 -7.94 2.15
C PHE A 89 -10.00 -6.82 2.02
N ILE A 90 -10.09 -5.95 3.02
CA ILE A 90 -11.04 -4.83 3.03
C ILE A 90 -10.56 -3.69 2.11
N ASN A 91 -9.25 -3.50 1.95
CA ASN A 91 -8.66 -2.38 1.21
C ASN A 91 -9.19 -2.21 -0.23
N PRO A 92 -9.29 -3.25 -1.07
CA PRO A 92 -9.86 -3.10 -2.40
C PRO A 92 -11.32 -2.65 -2.38
N LEU A 93 -12.11 -3.12 -1.39
CA LEU A 93 -13.51 -2.72 -1.26
C LEU A 93 -13.63 -1.21 -0.98
N PHE A 94 -12.83 -0.65 -0.07
CA PHE A 94 -12.79 0.81 0.17
C PHE A 94 -12.41 1.58 -1.09
N SER A 95 -11.42 1.10 -1.84
CA SER A 95 -11.00 1.74 -3.11
C SER A 95 -12.15 1.76 -4.13
N ILE A 96 -12.89 0.66 -4.27
CA ILE A 96 -14.03 0.56 -5.17
C ILE A 96 -15.18 1.48 -4.71
N LEU A 97 -15.50 1.46 -3.41
CA LEU A 97 -16.56 2.31 -2.84
C LEU A 97 -16.24 3.80 -3.00
N LEU A 98 -15.00 4.23 -2.70
CA LEU A 98 -14.58 5.62 -2.90
C LEU A 98 -14.59 6.02 -4.39
N GLY A 99 -14.22 5.11 -5.29
CA GLY A 99 -14.33 5.31 -6.73
C GLY A 99 -15.78 5.51 -7.16
N ALA A 100 -16.69 4.67 -6.71
CA ALA A 100 -18.11 4.74 -7.04
C ALA A 100 -18.80 5.99 -6.44
N ILE A 101 -18.59 6.26 -5.13
CA ILE A 101 -19.31 7.31 -4.41
C ILE A 101 -18.72 8.69 -4.70
N ILE A 102 -17.40 8.85 -4.58
CA ILE A 102 -16.75 10.18 -4.64
C ILE A 102 -16.36 10.56 -6.07
N LEU A 103 -15.87 9.60 -6.86
CA LEU A 103 -15.51 9.84 -8.27
C LEU A 103 -16.68 9.59 -9.23
N LYS A 104 -17.82 9.11 -8.72
CA LYS A 104 -19.03 8.77 -9.50
C LYS A 104 -18.71 7.79 -10.63
N GLU A 105 -17.78 6.86 -10.38
CA GLU A 105 -17.43 5.81 -11.36
C GLU A 105 -18.64 4.89 -11.57
N LYS A 106 -19.09 4.75 -12.82
CA LYS A 106 -20.21 3.86 -13.16
C LYS A 106 -19.75 2.41 -13.02
N LEU A 107 -20.40 1.68 -12.13
CA LEU A 107 -20.22 0.24 -11.94
C LEU A 107 -21.28 -0.48 -12.80
N ASN A 108 -20.84 -1.40 -13.66
CA ASN A 108 -21.76 -2.28 -14.37
C ASN A 108 -22.33 -3.35 -13.42
N THR A 109 -23.38 -4.06 -13.86
CA THR A 109 -24.06 -5.07 -13.04
C THR A 109 -23.10 -6.18 -12.60
N THR A 110 -22.20 -6.61 -13.48
CA THR A 110 -21.21 -7.65 -13.19
C THR A 110 -20.26 -7.23 -12.07
N LEU A 111 -19.77 -5.96 -12.09
CA LEU A 111 -18.95 -5.41 -11.02
C LEU A 111 -19.72 -5.29 -9.70
N LYS A 112 -21.01 -4.95 -9.73
CA LYS A 112 -21.85 -4.92 -8.52
C LYS A 112 -22.00 -6.31 -7.90
N ILE A 113 -22.21 -7.34 -8.74
CA ILE A 113 -22.25 -8.74 -8.28
C ILE A 113 -20.90 -9.14 -7.67
N SER A 114 -19.79 -8.81 -8.33
CA SER A 114 -18.44 -9.07 -7.80
C SER A 114 -18.20 -8.41 -6.44
N ILE A 115 -18.60 -7.13 -6.27
CA ILE A 115 -18.50 -6.41 -4.99
C ILE A 115 -19.34 -7.13 -3.91
N PHE A 116 -20.53 -7.60 -4.25
CA PHE A 116 -21.39 -8.29 -3.30
C PHE A 116 -20.78 -9.62 -2.84
N ILE A 117 -20.19 -10.39 -3.76
CA ILE A 117 -19.48 -11.63 -3.42
C ILE A 117 -18.30 -11.34 -2.49
N VAL A 118 -17.51 -10.29 -2.77
CA VAL A 118 -16.40 -9.89 -1.91
C VAL A 118 -16.89 -9.44 -0.54
N PHE A 119 -18.00 -8.71 -0.48
CA PHE A 119 -18.59 -8.31 0.80
C PHE A 119 -18.96 -9.53 1.66
N ILE A 120 -19.55 -10.56 1.06
CA ILE A 120 -19.82 -11.84 1.76
C ILE A 120 -18.52 -12.48 2.26
N ALA A 121 -17.47 -12.52 1.43
CA ALA A 121 -16.17 -13.06 1.82
C ALA A 121 -15.57 -12.32 3.03
N ILE A 122 -15.70 -10.99 3.08
CA ILE A 122 -15.25 -10.18 4.21
C ILE A 122 -16.09 -10.47 5.47
N CYS A 123 -17.42 -10.60 5.34
CA CYS A 123 -18.27 -10.95 6.47
C CYS A 123 -17.90 -12.32 7.07
N ILE A 124 -17.56 -13.31 6.23
CA ILE A 124 -17.07 -14.61 6.69
C ILE A 124 -15.76 -14.47 7.48
N GLN A 125 -14.82 -13.64 7.00
CA GLN A 125 -13.57 -13.39 7.71
C GLN A 125 -13.78 -12.71 9.06
N ILE A 126 -14.67 -11.69 9.12
CA ILE A 126 -15.01 -10.99 10.36
C ILE A 126 -15.65 -11.96 11.35
N TYR A 127 -16.56 -12.81 10.90
CA TYR A 127 -17.20 -13.84 11.72
C TYR A 127 -16.17 -14.80 12.31
N SER A 128 -15.23 -15.28 11.49
CA SER A 128 -14.14 -16.17 11.94
C SER A 128 -13.23 -15.55 13.00
N LEU A 129 -12.99 -14.23 12.91
CA LEU A 129 -12.15 -13.51 13.88
C LEU A 129 -12.89 -13.14 15.17
N GLY A 130 -14.22 -13.22 15.20
CA GLY A 130 -15.07 -12.84 16.33
C GLY A 130 -15.12 -11.35 16.65
N SER A 131 -14.28 -10.53 16.02
CA SER A 131 -14.26 -9.07 16.20
C SER A 131 -13.70 -8.38 14.95
N LEU A 132 -14.00 -7.09 14.80
CA LEU A 132 -13.41 -6.25 13.76
C LEU A 132 -12.31 -5.38 14.39
N PRO A 133 -11.02 -5.74 14.25
CA PRO A 133 -9.95 -4.97 14.83
C PRO A 133 -9.85 -3.58 14.21
N PHE A 134 -9.58 -2.55 15.02
CA PHE A 134 -9.41 -1.16 14.56
C PHE A 134 -8.38 -1.06 13.41
N ILE A 135 -7.28 -1.80 13.51
CA ILE A 135 -6.24 -1.87 12.49
C ILE A 135 -6.81 -2.30 11.13
N SER A 136 -7.71 -3.28 11.11
CA SER A 136 -8.35 -3.78 9.87
C SER A 136 -9.26 -2.77 9.16
N LEU A 137 -9.63 -1.68 9.83
CA LEU A 137 -10.36 -0.56 9.22
C LEU A 137 -9.46 0.60 8.83
N VAL A 138 -8.51 0.96 9.70
CA VAL A 138 -7.63 2.13 9.48
C VAL A 138 -6.67 1.91 8.32
N LEU A 139 -6.10 0.70 8.20
CA LEU A 139 -5.19 0.38 7.10
C LEU A 139 -5.85 0.54 5.73
N PRO A 140 -7.00 -0.11 5.42
CA PRO A 140 -7.62 0.02 4.12
C PRO A 140 -8.17 1.43 3.86
N LEU A 141 -8.72 2.10 4.87
CA LEU A 141 -9.26 3.44 4.70
C LEU A 141 -8.16 4.45 4.36
N SER A 142 -7.05 4.45 5.10
CA SER A 142 -5.92 5.36 4.85
C SER A 142 -5.31 5.15 3.46
N PHE A 143 -5.15 3.91 3.01
CA PHE A 143 -4.63 3.60 1.69
C PHE A 143 -5.61 3.96 0.55
N ALA A 144 -6.90 3.69 0.74
CA ALA A 144 -7.92 4.04 -0.24
C ALA A 144 -8.08 5.57 -0.38
N LEU A 145 -8.00 6.32 0.73
CA LEU A 145 -7.97 7.79 0.72
C LEU A 145 -6.72 8.32 0.00
N TYR A 146 -5.54 7.73 0.26
CA TYR A 146 -4.33 8.03 -0.48
C TYR A 146 -4.56 7.89 -2.00
N GLY A 147 -5.06 6.74 -2.45
CA GLY A 147 -5.35 6.47 -3.85
C GLY A 147 -6.36 7.44 -4.46
N LEU A 148 -7.43 7.78 -3.72
CA LEU A 148 -8.44 8.75 -4.14
C LEU A 148 -7.84 10.15 -4.34
N ILE A 149 -7.04 10.64 -3.39
CA ILE A 149 -6.42 11.96 -3.47
C ILE A 149 -5.43 11.99 -4.63
N ARG A 150 -4.58 10.97 -4.76
CA ARG A 150 -3.62 10.84 -5.86
C ARG A 150 -4.29 10.79 -7.23
N LYS A 151 -5.48 10.20 -7.33
CA LYS A 151 -6.27 10.20 -8.56
C LYS A 151 -6.83 11.57 -8.90
N LYS A 152 -7.26 12.35 -7.91
CA LYS A 152 -7.82 13.70 -8.10
C LYS A 152 -6.79 14.77 -8.46
N VAL A 153 -5.51 14.53 -8.14
CA VAL A 153 -4.45 15.51 -8.32
C VAL A 153 -3.63 15.19 -9.57
N SER A 154 -3.65 16.09 -10.55
CA SER A 154 -2.90 15.98 -11.81
C SER A 154 -1.41 16.31 -11.61
N ILE A 155 -0.71 15.55 -10.78
CA ILE A 155 0.73 15.72 -10.50
C ILE A 155 1.50 14.57 -11.15
N PRO A 156 2.65 14.85 -11.79
CA PRO A 156 3.52 13.80 -12.31
C PRO A 156 3.92 12.82 -11.22
N THR A 157 3.95 11.53 -11.55
CA THR A 157 4.08 10.44 -10.56
C THR A 157 5.39 10.49 -9.78
N PHE A 158 6.52 10.68 -10.48
CA PHE A 158 7.85 10.74 -9.86
C PHE A 158 8.03 11.97 -8.98
N GLU A 159 7.68 13.16 -9.49
CA GLU A 159 7.79 14.41 -8.75
C GLU A 159 6.87 14.40 -7.53
N GLY A 160 5.64 13.88 -7.68
CA GLY A 160 4.69 13.78 -6.57
C GLY A 160 5.19 12.85 -5.47
N LEU A 161 5.67 11.65 -5.80
CA LEU A 161 6.19 10.70 -4.81
C LEU A 161 7.47 11.25 -4.13
N PHE A 162 8.32 11.94 -4.89
CA PHE A 162 9.49 12.59 -4.32
C PHE A 162 9.12 13.68 -3.31
N ILE A 163 8.13 14.52 -3.61
CA ILE A 163 7.68 15.58 -2.69
C ILE A 163 7.06 14.96 -1.44
N GLU A 164 6.24 13.91 -1.57
CA GLU A 164 5.67 13.16 -0.44
C GLU A 164 6.77 12.66 0.52
N THR A 165 7.80 12.01 -0.02
CA THR A 165 8.91 11.51 0.80
C THR A 165 9.78 12.64 1.33
N LEU A 166 10.11 13.65 0.52
CA LEU A 166 10.96 14.79 0.90
C LEU A 166 10.39 15.56 2.10
N LEU A 167 9.07 15.78 2.11
CA LEU A 167 8.40 16.50 3.21
C LEU A 167 8.42 15.72 4.53
N LEU A 168 8.59 14.39 4.49
CA LEU A 168 8.71 13.53 5.66
C LEU A 168 10.16 13.27 6.09
N VAL A 169 11.14 13.55 5.21
CA VAL A 169 12.57 13.34 5.52
C VAL A 169 13.02 14.01 6.83
N PRO A 170 12.63 15.25 7.16
CA PRO A 170 13.08 15.87 8.42
C PRO A 170 12.68 15.05 9.65
N ILE A 171 11.46 14.56 9.69
CA ILE A 171 10.95 13.73 10.80
C ILE A 171 11.69 12.40 10.87
N ALA A 172 11.89 11.75 9.71
CA ALA A 172 12.62 10.49 9.62
C ALA A 172 14.09 10.64 10.05
N LEU A 173 14.76 11.73 9.64
CA LEU A 173 16.14 12.01 10.03
C LEU A 173 16.27 12.26 11.53
N ILE A 174 15.39 13.05 12.13
CA ILE A 174 15.39 13.29 13.59
C ILE A 174 15.31 11.94 14.33
N TYR A 175 14.44 11.04 13.88
CA TYR A 175 14.29 9.72 14.51
C TYR A 175 15.54 8.85 14.34
N ILE A 176 16.15 8.80 13.14
CA ILE A 176 17.38 8.03 12.91
C ILE A 176 18.54 8.59 13.73
N LEU A 177 18.70 9.93 13.79
CA LEU A 177 19.71 10.56 14.64
C LEU A 177 19.50 10.22 16.12
N TYR A 178 18.25 10.25 16.60
CA TYR A 178 17.92 9.83 17.96
C TYR A 178 18.37 8.38 18.23
N LEU A 179 18.08 7.44 17.33
CA LEU A 179 18.53 6.04 17.47
C LEU A 179 20.04 5.92 17.44
N TRP A 180 20.72 6.69 16.59
CA TRP A 180 22.15 6.64 16.44
C TRP A 180 22.87 7.15 17.70
N PHE A 181 22.45 8.29 18.23
CA PHE A 181 23.00 8.84 19.46
C PHE A 181 22.77 7.97 20.69
N ASN A 182 21.71 7.18 20.72
CA ASN A 182 21.42 6.24 21.81
C ASN A 182 21.96 4.82 21.55
N SER A 183 22.72 4.60 20.49
CA SER A 183 23.27 3.28 20.10
C SER A 183 22.19 2.20 19.89
N HIS A 184 20.98 2.60 19.51
CA HIS A 184 19.86 1.69 19.24
C HIS A 184 19.66 1.40 17.75
N SER A 185 20.35 2.11 16.86
CA SER A 185 20.22 1.90 15.42
C SER A 185 20.78 0.54 15.01
N LYS A 186 20.04 -0.16 14.15
CA LYS A 186 20.48 -1.40 13.50
C LYS A 186 21.05 -1.17 12.09
N PHE A 187 21.20 0.10 11.69
CA PHE A 187 21.82 0.44 10.42
C PHE A 187 23.36 0.35 10.52
N GLY A 188 23.95 -0.48 9.67
CA GLY A 188 25.41 -0.71 9.61
C GLY A 188 25.83 -1.30 8.28
N PHE A 189 27.08 -1.76 8.17
CA PHE A 189 27.62 -2.41 6.97
C PHE A 189 27.23 -3.89 6.83
N GLU A 190 26.40 -4.38 7.73
CA GLU A 190 25.88 -5.75 7.74
C GLU A 190 24.62 -5.90 6.86
N LEU A 191 24.05 -7.11 6.85
CA LEU A 191 22.85 -7.45 6.09
C LEU A 191 21.68 -6.47 6.37
N ASN A 192 21.49 -6.08 7.64
CA ASN A 192 20.42 -5.15 8.02
C ASN A 192 20.56 -3.80 7.32
N GLY A 193 21.78 -3.25 7.21
CA GLY A 193 22.00 -1.98 6.51
C GLY A 193 21.68 -2.07 5.02
N LEU A 194 22.07 -3.17 4.37
CA LEU A 194 21.72 -3.41 2.97
C LEU A 194 20.19 -3.54 2.79
N LEU A 195 19.51 -4.27 3.66
CA LEU A 195 18.06 -4.42 3.61
C LEU A 195 17.34 -3.10 3.86
N LEU A 196 17.81 -2.30 4.81
CA LEU A 196 17.28 -0.96 5.06
C LEU A 196 17.47 -0.04 3.86
N PHE A 197 18.62 -0.08 3.18
CA PHE A 197 18.82 0.63 1.90
C PHE A 197 17.86 0.13 0.81
N LEU A 198 17.76 -1.19 0.61
CA LEU A 198 16.87 -1.80 -0.38
C LEU A 198 15.39 -1.51 -0.10
N SER A 199 15.03 -1.23 1.16
CA SER A 199 13.66 -0.86 1.53
C SER A 199 13.15 0.38 0.79
N GLY A 200 14.06 1.29 0.38
CA GLY A 200 13.74 2.42 -0.50
C GLY A 200 13.20 1.98 -1.87
N PHE A 201 13.89 1.05 -2.54
CA PHE A 201 13.44 0.50 -3.84
C PHE A 201 12.12 -0.23 -3.71
N ILE A 202 11.98 -1.08 -2.69
CA ILE A 202 10.76 -1.82 -2.38
C ILE A 202 9.59 -0.88 -2.14
N THR A 203 9.83 0.32 -1.64
CA THR A 203 8.84 1.36 -1.45
C THR A 203 8.48 2.05 -2.77
N ILE A 204 9.49 2.48 -3.54
CA ILE A 204 9.29 3.32 -4.73
C ILE A 204 8.59 2.57 -5.84
N ILE A 205 9.02 1.36 -6.16
CA ILE A 205 8.55 0.64 -7.35
C ILE A 205 7.03 0.39 -7.29
N PRO A 206 6.46 -0.17 -6.21
CA PRO A 206 5.02 -0.38 -6.14
C PRO A 206 4.21 0.92 -6.08
N LEU A 207 4.71 1.95 -5.39
CA LEU A 207 4.01 3.22 -5.30
C LEU A 207 4.04 4.00 -6.61
N LEU A 208 5.14 3.97 -7.36
CA LEU A 208 5.19 4.57 -8.70
C LEU A 208 4.20 3.88 -9.64
N THR A 209 4.17 2.55 -9.64
CA THR A 209 3.23 1.79 -10.47
C THR A 209 1.78 2.03 -10.06
N PHE A 210 1.49 2.05 -8.76
CA PHE A 210 0.16 2.38 -8.25
C PHE A 210 -0.26 3.81 -8.65
N ASN A 211 0.57 4.82 -8.36
CA ASN A 211 0.28 6.21 -8.69
C ASN A 211 0.19 6.46 -10.21
N ALA A 212 0.95 5.73 -11.02
CA ALA A 212 0.79 5.75 -12.46
C ALA A 212 -0.58 5.16 -12.87
N SER A 213 -0.96 4.02 -12.31
CA SER A 213 -2.22 3.36 -12.63
C SER A 213 -3.45 4.22 -12.29
N THR A 214 -3.40 5.03 -11.21
CA THR A 214 -4.51 5.93 -10.85
C THR A 214 -4.85 6.96 -11.94
N LYS A 215 -3.90 7.28 -12.83
CA LYS A 215 -4.11 8.21 -13.94
C LYS A 215 -4.85 7.58 -15.13
N TYR A 216 -4.64 6.29 -15.34
CA TYR A 216 -5.13 5.59 -16.54
C TYR A 216 -6.34 4.70 -16.23
N LEU A 217 -6.45 4.20 -15.01
CA LEU A 217 -7.48 3.25 -14.62
C LEU A 217 -8.50 3.89 -13.67
N LYS A 218 -9.71 3.34 -13.65
CA LYS A 218 -10.71 3.64 -12.62
C LYS A 218 -10.23 3.15 -11.26
N LEU A 219 -10.57 3.86 -10.19
CA LEU A 219 -10.19 3.46 -8.83
C LEU A 219 -10.82 2.11 -8.46
N SER A 220 -12.03 1.85 -8.93
CA SER A 220 -12.70 0.55 -8.82
C SER A 220 -11.91 -0.58 -9.48
N THR A 221 -11.36 -0.37 -10.68
CA THR A 221 -10.52 -1.36 -11.37
C THR A 221 -9.23 -1.63 -10.61
N ILE A 222 -8.58 -0.57 -10.10
CA ILE A 222 -7.37 -0.70 -9.27
C ILE A 222 -7.70 -1.50 -8.01
N GLY A 223 -8.85 -1.21 -7.37
CA GLY A 223 -9.32 -1.95 -6.21
C GLY A 223 -9.41 -3.47 -6.49
N PHE A 224 -10.04 -3.88 -7.60
CA PHE A 224 -10.09 -5.30 -7.95
C PHE A 224 -8.71 -5.92 -8.17
N LEU A 225 -7.79 -5.23 -8.86
CA LEU A 225 -6.43 -5.72 -9.08
C LEU A 225 -5.63 -5.88 -7.78
N GLN A 226 -5.96 -5.12 -6.75
CA GLN A 226 -5.29 -5.22 -5.44
C GLN A 226 -5.54 -6.56 -4.73
N TYR A 227 -6.61 -7.30 -5.05
CA TYR A 227 -6.84 -8.64 -4.50
C TYR A 227 -5.77 -9.68 -4.90
N ILE A 228 -4.98 -9.40 -5.92
CA ILE A 228 -3.80 -10.21 -6.27
C ILE A 228 -2.78 -10.23 -5.11
N SER A 229 -2.66 -9.13 -4.36
CA SER A 229 -1.69 -9.03 -3.28
C SER A 229 -1.98 -10.00 -2.12
N PRO A 230 -3.16 -9.98 -1.48
CA PRO A 230 -3.47 -10.94 -0.42
C PRO A 230 -3.50 -12.39 -0.93
N SER A 231 -3.86 -12.64 -2.19
CA SER A 231 -3.80 -13.98 -2.78
C SER A 231 -2.36 -14.50 -2.87
N LEU A 232 -1.41 -13.67 -3.30
CA LEU A 232 0.02 -14.03 -3.31
C LEU A 232 0.56 -14.22 -1.87
N SER A 233 0.19 -13.34 -0.94
CA SER A 233 0.60 -13.47 0.46
C SER A 233 0.09 -14.76 1.08
N LEU A 234 -1.13 -15.21 0.74
CA LEU A 234 -1.67 -16.49 1.17
C LEU A 234 -0.83 -17.67 0.65
N LEU A 235 -0.52 -17.67 -0.65
CA LEU A 235 0.30 -18.74 -1.24
C LEU A 235 1.67 -18.81 -0.57
N ILE A 236 2.29 -17.66 -0.28
CA ILE A 236 3.56 -17.58 0.43
C ILE A 236 3.43 -18.15 1.85
N ALA A 237 2.36 -17.78 2.58
CA ALA A 237 2.10 -18.26 3.93
C ALA A 237 1.98 -19.79 3.98
N ILE A 238 1.24 -20.38 3.02
CA ILE A 238 1.03 -21.83 2.96
C ILE A 238 2.32 -22.55 2.52
N PHE A 239 2.90 -22.16 1.38
CA PHE A 239 3.97 -22.93 0.75
C PHE A 239 5.36 -22.66 1.30
N MET A 240 5.61 -21.43 1.84
CA MET A 240 6.92 -21.07 2.37
C MET A 240 6.98 -21.13 3.90
N TYR A 241 5.87 -20.82 4.57
CA TYR A 241 5.83 -20.76 6.05
C TYR A 241 5.00 -21.87 6.67
N ASN A 242 4.45 -22.79 5.87
CA ASN A 242 3.63 -23.93 6.33
C ASN A 242 2.49 -23.51 7.28
N GLU A 243 1.91 -22.30 7.05
CA GLU A 243 0.79 -21.86 7.86
C GLU A 243 -0.45 -22.68 7.54
N THR A 244 -1.17 -23.10 8.60
CA THR A 244 -2.43 -23.84 8.45
C THR A 244 -3.53 -22.92 7.95
N LEU A 245 -4.21 -23.37 6.90
CA LEU A 245 -5.31 -22.63 6.33
C LEU A 245 -6.61 -22.99 7.04
N ASP A 246 -7.19 -22.04 7.76
CA ASP A 246 -8.51 -22.13 8.33
C ASP A 246 -9.58 -22.20 7.23
N SER A 247 -10.62 -23.03 7.42
CA SER A 247 -11.72 -23.23 6.46
C SER A 247 -12.43 -21.93 6.09
N TYR A 248 -12.63 -21.01 7.03
CA TYR A 248 -13.25 -19.71 6.75
C TYR A 248 -12.39 -18.84 5.84
N LYS A 249 -11.07 -18.83 6.04
CA LYS A 249 -10.14 -18.14 5.13
C LYS A 249 -10.18 -18.76 3.74
N LEU A 250 -10.13 -20.09 3.64
CA LEU A 250 -10.19 -20.78 2.34
C LEU A 250 -11.46 -20.42 1.57
N ILE A 251 -12.64 -20.49 2.21
CA ILE A 251 -13.92 -20.13 1.59
C ILE A 251 -13.88 -18.67 1.12
N SER A 252 -13.39 -17.75 1.96
CA SER A 252 -13.28 -16.34 1.62
C SER A 252 -12.39 -16.09 0.40
N PHE A 253 -11.24 -16.77 0.32
CA PHE A 253 -10.34 -16.67 -0.84
C PHE A 253 -10.97 -17.21 -2.11
N ILE A 254 -11.66 -18.36 -2.05
CA ILE A 254 -12.38 -18.92 -3.19
C ILE A 254 -13.44 -17.93 -3.71
N LEU A 255 -14.23 -17.32 -2.82
CA LEU A 255 -15.22 -16.32 -3.19
C LEU A 255 -14.56 -15.10 -3.86
N ILE A 256 -13.44 -14.61 -3.33
CA ILE A 256 -12.70 -13.49 -3.93
C ILE A 256 -12.19 -13.86 -5.32
N TRP A 257 -11.62 -15.05 -5.50
CA TRP A 257 -11.13 -15.49 -6.81
C TRP A 257 -12.27 -15.63 -7.83
N ILE A 258 -13.43 -16.18 -7.42
CA ILE A 258 -14.64 -16.20 -8.25
C ILE A 258 -15.04 -14.76 -8.65
N SER A 259 -15.04 -13.84 -7.69
CA SER A 259 -15.33 -12.43 -7.94
C SER A 259 -14.35 -11.79 -8.93
N LEU A 260 -13.06 -12.07 -8.82
CA LEU A 260 -12.03 -11.58 -9.76
C LEU A 260 -12.23 -12.10 -11.18
N VAL A 261 -12.57 -13.38 -11.32
CA VAL A 261 -12.88 -13.99 -12.63
C VAL A 261 -14.11 -13.33 -13.26
N ILE A 262 -15.20 -13.16 -12.50
CA ILE A 262 -16.41 -12.48 -12.94
C ILE A 262 -16.10 -11.04 -13.39
N ALA A 263 -15.35 -10.29 -12.59
CA ALA A 263 -14.94 -8.91 -12.91
C ALA A 263 -14.06 -8.86 -14.17
N GLY A 264 -13.11 -9.79 -14.31
CA GLY A 264 -12.21 -9.90 -15.46
C GLY A 264 -12.91 -10.17 -16.77
N ILE A 265 -13.85 -11.12 -16.78
CA ILE A 265 -14.67 -11.45 -17.95
C ILE A 265 -15.44 -10.20 -18.42
N SER A 266 -16.04 -9.44 -17.51
CA SER A 266 -16.78 -8.23 -17.86
C SER A 266 -15.90 -7.13 -18.49
N GLY A 267 -14.62 -7.07 -18.14
CA GLY A 267 -13.65 -6.15 -18.72
C GLY A 267 -13.25 -6.51 -20.16
N LEU A 268 -13.15 -7.82 -20.45
CA LEU A 268 -12.81 -8.34 -21.79
C LEU A 268 -13.96 -8.15 -22.79
N TRP A 269 -15.21 -8.38 -22.38
CA TRP A 269 -16.38 -8.24 -23.25
C TRP A 269 -16.63 -6.78 -23.68
N ARG A 270 -16.21 -5.81 -22.91
CA ARG A 270 -16.39 -4.37 -23.23
C ARG A 270 -15.38 -3.79 -24.23
N LYS A 271 -14.29 -4.50 -24.54
CA LYS A 271 -13.35 -4.11 -25.60
C LYS A 271 -13.80 -4.52 -27.00
N ASN A 272 -14.79 -5.40 -27.10
CA ASN A 272 -15.28 -5.97 -28.36
C ASN A 272 -16.71 -5.49 -28.74
N GLY A 273 -17.23 -4.51 -28.09
CA GLY A 273 -18.47 -3.77 -28.39
C GLY A 273 -18.26 -2.27 -28.18
#